data_c0a4f6cfbe60a6c90c00a06282e77db9
#
_entry.id   c0a4f6cfbe60a6c90c00a06282e77db9
#
_cell.length_a   1.000
_cell.length_b   1.000
_cell.length_c   1.000
_cell.angle_alpha   90.00
_cell.angle_beta   90.00
_cell.angle_gamma   90.00
#
_symmetry.space_group_name_H-M   'P 1'
#
loop_
_entity.id
_entity.type
_entity.pdbx_description
1 polymer ?
#
loop_
_entity_poly.entity_id
_entity_poly.type
_entity_poly.pdbx_seq_one_letter_code
_entity_poly.pdbx_strand_id
1 'polypeptide(L)'
;MTDQLTRRQLLQRAAAGSAVLTVPGLLAACGGKSKAGAGSTTSHKLAKTLNFSNWTLYMDTNKKKHTFPSLLEFQKKYGVHVNYTEDINDNASFFGKIQGPLSRGQSVHRDIIVLTDNDRYLALVIKKGWAEKLDKSAIPNMKNLVDVQKHPNFDRNRDYSLPWQSGMTGIAYNDTLTDPVLSVDELLESPKLKGKITCLNSMGDALTIVMLSNGDDPTNVTDKSFNAAFNRIKKAADSNQIRQFTGNDYAPILARGDLVAAMSWSGDIAQLGNKHIHWNVPKDGGALWTDNMLIPKGGDVYTASFYMNYVYDPKVQGLMEAGDPKRDITGIYYIPPVAGAGDWAKKYDPSVAKNPLIFPTKKMLDSVHLFDSKALNNQKYLTQWQNLISG
;
A
#
# COMPACT_ATOMS: atom_id res chain seq x y z
N MET A 1 30.63 35.79 -16.11
CA MET A 1 31.69 34.83 -15.82
C MET A 1 31.67 34.52 -14.33
N THR A 2 31.02 33.45 -13.95
CA THR A 2 30.87 32.98 -12.55
C THR A 2 31.81 31.78 -12.38
N ASP A 3 32.89 32.00 -11.62
CA ASP A 3 33.87 30.99 -11.31
C ASP A 3 33.26 29.87 -10.44
N GLN A 4 33.12 28.67 -10.97
CA GLN A 4 32.76 27.49 -10.22
C GLN A 4 33.97 26.86 -9.55
N LEU A 5 34.02 26.93 -8.21
CA LEU A 5 35.04 26.27 -7.41
C LEU A 5 34.97 24.73 -7.55
N THR A 6 36.10 24.11 -7.87
CA THR A 6 36.24 22.65 -7.98
C THR A 6 36.26 21.95 -6.62
N ARG A 7 35.82 20.68 -6.56
CA ARG A 7 35.78 19.84 -5.34
C ARG A 7 37.12 19.78 -4.58
N ARG A 8 38.22 19.95 -5.26
CA ARG A 8 39.60 19.95 -4.66
C ARG A 8 39.89 21.22 -3.86
N GLN A 9 39.33 22.35 -4.24
CA GLN A 9 39.50 23.64 -3.56
C GLN A 9 38.64 23.77 -2.29
N LEU A 10 37.51 23.01 -2.21
CA LEU A 10 36.69 22.93 -1.01
C LEU A 10 37.35 22.11 0.13
N LEU A 11 38.11 21.07 -0.21
CA LEU A 11 38.77 20.21 0.78
C LEU A 11 40.05 20.85 1.35
N GLN A 12 40.67 21.78 0.65
CA GLN A 12 41.88 22.47 1.14
C GLN A 12 41.61 23.63 2.12
N ARG A 13 40.37 24.11 2.24
CA ARG A 13 39.98 25.16 3.20
C ARG A 13 39.48 24.63 4.56
N ALA A 14 39.35 23.33 4.72
CA ALA A 14 38.91 22.69 5.97
C ALA A 14 40.08 22.29 6.91
N ALA A 15 41.34 22.54 6.54
CA ALA A 15 42.52 22.03 7.27
C ALA A 15 43.32 23.10 8.01
N ALA A 16 42.79 24.30 8.25
CA ALA A 16 43.51 25.33 8.99
C ALA A 16 42.59 25.94 10.08
N GLY A 17 42.69 25.43 11.30
CA GLY A 17 42.01 26.04 12.44
C GLY A 17 41.86 25.13 13.67
N SER A 18 42.94 24.50 14.12
CA SER A 18 42.95 23.83 15.43
C SER A 18 43.78 24.65 16.41
N ALA A 19 43.15 25.45 17.24
CA ALA A 19 43.76 26.06 18.42
C ALA A 19 43.33 25.26 19.66
N VAL A 20 44.29 24.63 20.31
CA VAL A 20 44.18 23.90 21.57
C VAL A 20 44.05 24.91 22.70
N LEU A 21 42.98 24.83 23.50
CA LEU A 21 42.92 25.43 24.84
C LEU A 21 42.66 24.31 25.87
N THR A 22 43.69 23.98 26.59
CA THR A 22 43.68 23.12 27.78
C THR A 22 43.23 23.95 28.99
N VAL A 23 42.20 23.43 29.70
CA VAL A 23 41.89 23.84 31.08
C VAL A 23 41.75 22.58 31.93
N PRO A 24 42.51 22.45 33.05
CA PRO A 24 42.43 21.27 33.91
C PRO A 24 41.39 21.43 35.04
N GLY A 25 40.77 20.29 35.36
CA GLY A 25 40.30 20.05 36.72
C GLY A 25 38.79 20.14 36.94
N LEU A 26 38.21 18.96 37.17
CA LEU A 26 37.57 18.56 38.43
C LEU A 26 36.92 17.17 38.25
N LEU A 27 37.60 16.18 38.81
CA LEU A 27 37.00 14.87 39.05
C LEU A 27 35.99 15.02 40.20
N ALA A 28 34.71 14.74 39.95
CA ALA A 28 33.77 14.40 40.95
C ALA A 28 33.07 13.08 40.53
N ALA A 29 33.50 12.01 41.16
CA ALA A 29 32.86 10.71 41.08
C ALA A 29 31.48 10.77 41.75
N CYS A 30 30.40 10.46 41.02
CA CYS A 30 29.16 9.99 41.59
C CYS A 30 28.75 8.76 40.83
N GLY A 31 28.94 7.60 41.46
CA GLY A 31 28.38 6.31 41.02
C GLY A 31 26.86 6.34 41.01
N GLY A 32 26.33 6.40 39.85
CA GLY A 32 24.90 6.21 39.61
C GLY A 32 24.69 4.82 39.02
N LYS A 33 24.10 3.92 39.80
CA LYS A 33 23.63 2.61 39.37
C LYS A 33 22.71 2.75 38.18
N SER A 34 23.13 2.17 37.05
CA SER A 34 22.25 1.96 35.91
C SER A 34 21.07 1.13 36.34
N LYS A 35 19.91 1.75 36.51
CA LYS A 35 18.65 1.04 36.61
C LYS A 35 18.32 0.53 35.21
N ALA A 36 18.58 -0.75 34.95
CA ALA A 36 17.91 -1.50 33.89
C ALA A 36 16.43 -1.54 34.24
N GLY A 37 15.58 -1.20 33.31
CA GLY A 37 14.12 -1.34 33.44
C GLY A 37 13.38 -0.01 33.52
N ALA A 38 13.54 0.89 32.56
CA ALA A 38 12.50 1.85 32.26
C ALA A 38 11.49 1.15 31.34
N GLY A 39 10.44 0.57 31.91
CA GLY A 39 9.21 0.26 31.17
C GLY A 39 8.79 1.54 30.45
N SER A 40 8.61 1.48 29.14
CA SER A 40 8.03 2.54 28.34
C SER A 40 6.67 2.86 28.96
N THR A 41 6.60 3.91 29.75
CA THR A 41 5.30 4.53 30.10
C THR A 41 4.76 5.09 28.80
N THR A 42 3.88 4.35 28.13
CA THR A 42 3.12 4.82 26.97
C THR A 42 2.42 6.10 27.40
N SER A 43 2.91 7.23 26.87
CA SER A 43 2.26 8.52 27.09
C SER A 43 0.90 8.48 26.42
N HIS A 44 -0.19 8.47 27.16
CA HIS A 44 -1.56 8.57 26.65
C HIS A 44 -1.90 10.00 26.18
N LYS A 45 -0.91 10.74 25.73
CA LYS A 45 -1.07 12.10 25.20
C LYS A 45 -0.82 12.09 23.69
N LEU A 46 -1.75 12.69 22.94
CA LEU A 46 -1.60 12.85 21.50
C LEU A 46 -0.39 13.74 21.19
N ALA A 47 0.42 13.32 20.24
CA ALA A 47 1.45 14.16 19.64
C ALA A 47 0.81 15.33 18.88
N LYS A 48 1.59 16.39 18.65
CA LYS A 48 1.12 17.52 17.83
C LYS A 48 1.06 17.19 16.34
N THR A 49 1.83 16.19 15.91
CA THR A 49 2.00 15.82 14.50
C THR A 49 1.95 14.31 14.36
N LEU A 50 1.32 13.83 13.29
CA LEU A 50 1.29 12.44 12.85
C LEU A 50 1.83 12.37 11.41
N ASN A 51 2.87 11.57 11.16
CA ASN A 51 3.46 11.38 9.84
C ASN A 51 2.90 10.10 9.22
N PHE A 52 2.13 10.22 8.14
CA PHE A 52 1.42 9.12 7.52
C PHE A 52 1.83 8.95 6.05
N SER A 53 2.52 7.85 5.71
CA SER A 53 2.83 7.44 4.34
C SER A 53 1.80 6.45 3.82
N ASN A 54 1.26 6.74 2.64
CA ASN A 54 0.24 5.93 2.00
C ASN A 54 0.49 5.82 0.48
N TRP A 55 -0.34 5.03 -0.17
CA TRP A 55 -0.38 4.89 -1.62
C TRP A 55 -1.02 6.11 -2.27
N THR A 56 -0.71 6.32 -3.55
CA THR A 56 -1.36 7.34 -4.38
C THR A 56 -2.85 7.02 -4.54
N LEU A 57 -3.69 8.05 -4.55
CA LEU A 57 -5.15 7.93 -4.70
C LEU A 57 -5.83 7.11 -3.58
N TYR A 58 -5.29 7.09 -2.38
CA TYR A 58 -5.74 6.21 -1.29
C TYR A 58 -6.28 6.96 -0.08
N MET A 59 -6.83 8.16 -0.32
CA MET A 59 -7.52 9.00 0.66
C MET A 59 -8.68 9.76 -0.01
N ASP A 60 -9.75 10.01 0.76
CA ASP A 60 -10.86 10.85 0.29
C ASP A 60 -10.38 12.26 -0.04
N THR A 61 -10.76 12.77 -1.21
CA THR A 61 -10.17 13.98 -1.76
C THR A 61 -11.20 15.00 -2.18
N ASN A 62 -11.01 16.26 -1.77
CA ASN A 62 -11.66 17.40 -2.42
C ASN A 62 -10.72 17.96 -3.48
N LYS A 63 -10.95 17.60 -4.76
CA LYS A 63 -10.08 17.99 -5.87
C LYS A 63 -10.03 19.50 -6.10
N LYS A 64 -11.12 20.25 -5.83
CA LYS A 64 -11.16 21.70 -6.00
C LYS A 64 -10.32 22.42 -4.95
N LYS A 65 -10.30 21.91 -3.73
CA LYS A 65 -9.57 22.51 -2.60
C LYS A 65 -8.18 21.90 -2.39
N HIS A 66 -7.84 20.86 -3.12
CA HIS A 66 -6.60 20.07 -2.95
C HIS A 66 -6.40 19.64 -1.49
N THR A 67 -7.45 19.06 -0.88
CA THR A 67 -7.46 18.65 0.52
C THR A 67 -7.99 17.22 0.71
N PHE A 68 -7.69 16.63 1.85
CA PHE A 68 -8.16 15.33 2.30
C PHE A 68 -9.17 15.53 3.45
N PRO A 69 -10.49 15.52 3.18
CA PRO A 69 -11.53 15.92 4.14
C PRO A 69 -11.52 15.14 5.45
N SER A 70 -11.34 13.80 5.42
CA SER A 70 -11.27 13.01 6.65
C SER A 70 -10.06 13.35 7.52
N LEU A 71 -8.91 13.66 6.91
CA LEU A 71 -7.73 14.14 7.64
C LEU A 71 -7.98 15.52 8.26
N LEU A 72 -8.61 16.45 7.52
CA LEU A 72 -8.95 17.75 8.05
C LEU A 72 -9.95 17.67 9.20
N GLU A 73 -10.94 16.79 9.13
CA GLU A 73 -11.88 16.54 10.22
C GLU A 73 -11.16 15.99 11.47
N PHE A 74 -10.23 15.05 11.29
CA PHE A 74 -9.38 14.55 12.37
C PHE A 74 -8.53 15.64 12.99
N GLN A 75 -7.82 16.42 12.18
CA GLN A 75 -6.96 17.54 12.64
C GLN A 75 -7.78 18.57 13.44
N LYS A 76 -8.93 18.97 12.91
CA LYS A 76 -9.82 19.93 13.57
C LYS A 76 -10.37 19.42 14.90
N LYS A 77 -10.71 18.13 14.96
CA LYS A 77 -11.33 17.52 16.16
C LYS A 77 -10.34 17.28 17.28
N TYR A 78 -9.11 16.88 16.96
CA TYR A 78 -8.16 16.38 17.95
C TYR A 78 -6.90 17.25 18.10
N GLY A 79 -6.73 18.28 17.27
CA GLY A 79 -5.59 19.19 17.35
C GLY A 79 -4.26 18.55 16.92
N VAL A 80 -4.31 17.46 16.18
CA VAL A 80 -3.11 16.74 15.67
C VAL A 80 -2.92 17.10 14.19
N HIS A 81 -1.81 17.69 13.81
CA HIS A 81 -1.48 17.92 12.42
C HIS A 81 -1.05 16.63 11.73
N VAL A 82 -1.66 16.26 10.61
CA VAL A 82 -1.31 15.07 9.85
C VAL A 82 -0.45 15.45 8.63
N ASN A 83 0.81 15.06 8.64
CA ASN A 83 1.68 15.11 7.47
C ASN A 83 1.41 13.86 6.63
N TYR A 84 0.46 13.97 5.71
CA TYR A 84 0.10 12.90 4.81
C TYR A 84 0.98 12.94 3.56
N THR A 85 1.55 11.79 3.18
CA THR A 85 2.46 11.67 2.04
C THR A 85 2.04 10.47 1.19
N GLU A 86 1.81 10.71 -0.10
CA GLU A 86 1.57 9.68 -1.12
C GLU A 86 2.92 9.27 -1.76
N ASP A 87 3.74 8.51 -1.03
CA ASP A 87 5.10 8.15 -1.44
C ASP A 87 5.31 6.64 -1.63
N ILE A 88 4.21 5.87 -1.63
CA ILE A 88 4.17 4.44 -1.92
C ILE A 88 3.56 4.24 -3.31
N ASN A 89 4.37 3.78 -4.28
CA ASN A 89 3.91 3.38 -5.61
C ASN A 89 3.88 1.85 -5.77
N ASP A 90 4.78 1.16 -5.05
CA ASP A 90 4.84 -0.30 -4.91
C ASP A 90 5.54 -0.68 -3.60
N ASN A 91 5.24 -1.89 -3.08
CA ASN A 91 5.79 -2.35 -1.81
C ASN A 91 7.31 -2.49 -1.83
N ALA A 92 7.91 -2.96 -2.93
CA ALA A 92 9.33 -3.27 -3.00
C ALA A 92 10.18 -2.01 -2.95
N SER A 93 9.87 -1.01 -3.77
CA SER A 93 10.60 0.27 -3.81
C SER A 93 10.44 1.05 -2.50
N PHE A 94 9.24 1.03 -1.91
CA PHE A 94 9.02 1.66 -0.61
C PHE A 94 9.78 0.94 0.50
N PHE A 95 9.73 -0.39 0.55
CA PHE A 95 10.52 -1.18 1.51
C PHE A 95 12.03 -0.90 1.35
N GLY A 96 12.51 -0.76 0.10
CA GLY A 96 13.89 -0.37 -0.19
C GLY A 96 14.31 0.94 0.49
N LYS A 97 13.41 1.92 0.59
CA LYS A 97 13.67 3.20 1.27
C LYS A 97 13.77 3.06 2.79
N ILE A 98 12.92 2.20 3.40
CA ILE A 98 12.79 2.11 4.87
C ILE A 98 13.67 1.04 5.51
N GLN A 99 14.03 -0.05 4.79
CA GLN A 99 14.77 -1.18 5.36
C GLN A 99 16.14 -0.81 5.93
N GLY A 100 16.88 0.10 5.27
CA GLY A 100 18.21 0.52 5.70
C GLY A 100 18.19 1.20 7.07
N PRO A 101 17.43 2.27 7.28
CA PRO A 101 17.23 2.88 8.59
C PRO A 101 16.73 1.90 9.65
N LEU A 102 15.66 1.14 9.36
CA LEU A 102 15.07 0.17 10.32
C LEU A 102 16.05 -0.91 10.74
N SER A 103 16.90 -1.42 9.82
CA SER A 103 17.91 -2.43 10.14
C SER A 103 19.01 -1.92 11.08
N ARG A 104 19.21 -0.60 11.14
CA ARG A 104 20.13 0.06 12.06
C ARG A 104 19.44 0.58 13.33
N GLY A 105 18.16 0.26 13.55
CA GLY A 105 17.38 0.77 14.68
C GLY A 105 17.08 2.27 14.62
N GLN A 106 17.14 2.86 13.44
CA GLN A 106 16.85 4.28 13.22
C GLN A 106 15.40 4.49 12.82
N SER A 107 14.81 5.60 13.28
CA SER A 107 13.47 6.00 12.84
C SER A 107 13.46 6.33 11.34
N VAL A 108 12.35 5.97 10.69
CA VAL A 108 12.06 6.34 9.30
C VAL A 108 11.23 7.63 9.20
N HIS A 109 11.03 8.30 10.33
CA HIS A 109 10.21 9.52 10.44
C HIS A 109 8.81 9.35 9.87
N ARG A 110 8.23 8.18 10.12
CA ARG A 110 6.83 7.82 9.80
C ARG A 110 6.19 7.23 11.05
N ASP A 111 4.95 7.59 11.31
CA ASP A 111 4.16 7.04 12.41
C ASP A 111 3.19 5.97 11.90
N ILE A 112 2.73 6.11 10.65
CA ILE A 112 1.93 5.10 9.96
C ILE A 112 2.52 4.89 8.56
N ILE A 113 2.64 3.63 8.17
CA ILE A 113 2.91 3.17 6.80
C ILE A 113 1.88 2.13 6.39
N VAL A 114 1.60 1.99 5.10
CA VAL A 114 0.61 1.05 4.56
C VAL A 114 1.29 0.06 3.63
N LEU A 115 1.21 -1.24 3.94
CA LEU A 115 1.80 -2.33 3.14
C LEU A 115 0.77 -3.42 2.85
N THR A 116 0.88 -4.05 1.69
CA THR A 116 -0.04 -5.07 1.21
C THR A 116 0.32 -6.47 1.73
N ASP A 117 -0.69 -7.30 2.00
CA ASP A 117 -0.52 -8.68 2.49
C ASP A 117 -0.24 -9.72 1.39
N ASN A 118 -0.52 -9.40 0.13
CA ASN A 118 -0.17 -10.22 -1.02
C ASN A 118 1.28 -10.02 -1.50
N ASP A 119 2.12 -9.39 -0.65
CA ASP A 119 3.54 -9.25 -0.82
C ASP A 119 4.28 -9.64 0.47
N ARG A 120 5.56 -9.93 0.39
CA ARG A 120 6.38 -10.36 1.53
C ARG A 120 6.63 -9.29 2.59
N TYR A 121 6.58 -8.01 2.19
CA TYR A 121 7.19 -6.91 2.96
C TYR A 121 6.44 -6.61 4.25
N LEU A 122 5.13 -6.72 4.27
CA LEU A 122 4.31 -6.60 5.49
C LEU A 122 4.77 -7.61 6.56
N ALA A 123 4.74 -8.90 6.20
CA ALA A 123 5.15 -9.97 7.10
C ALA A 123 6.62 -9.86 7.52
N LEU A 124 7.49 -9.39 6.61
CA LEU A 124 8.92 -9.21 6.87
C LEU A 124 9.18 -8.10 7.89
N VAL A 125 8.49 -6.96 7.80
CA VAL A 125 8.59 -5.84 8.76
C VAL A 125 8.19 -6.32 10.16
N ILE A 126 7.10 -7.08 10.27
CA ILE A 126 6.65 -7.65 11.56
C ILE A 126 7.67 -8.67 12.08
N LYS A 127 8.08 -9.64 11.26
CA LYS A 127 9.00 -10.71 11.63
C LYS A 127 10.38 -10.20 12.08
N LYS A 128 10.84 -9.09 11.49
CA LYS A 128 12.12 -8.46 11.87
C LYS A 128 12.05 -7.58 13.11
N GLY A 129 10.87 -7.43 13.72
CA GLY A 129 10.66 -6.52 14.84
C GLY A 129 10.80 -5.04 14.47
N TRP A 130 10.54 -4.70 13.20
CA TRP A 130 10.60 -3.34 12.67
C TRP A 130 9.26 -2.60 12.74
N ALA A 131 8.22 -3.26 13.25
CA ALA A 131 6.95 -2.66 13.63
C ALA A 131 6.84 -2.52 15.14
N GLU A 132 6.19 -1.47 15.62
CA GLU A 132 5.72 -1.33 17.00
C GLU A 132 4.43 -2.10 17.18
N LYS A 133 4.16 -2.54 18.43
CA LYS A 133 2.85 -3.07 18.77
C LYS A 133 1.82 -1.94 18.84
N LEU A 134 0.64 -2.21 18.33
CA LEU A 134 -0.50 -1.29 18.44
C LEU A 134 -0.92 -1.12 19.91
N ASP A 135 -1.25 0.08 20.32
CA ASP A 135 -1.97 0.32 21.57
C ASP A 135 -3.46 0.05 21.37
N LYS A 136 -3.86 -1.20 21.59
CA LYS A 136 -5.27 -1.63 21.42
C LYS A 136 -6.24 -0.90 22.36
N SER A 137 -5.76 -0.37 23.48
CA SER A 137 -6.59 0.42 24.39
C SER A 137 -7.00 1.76 23.75
N ALA A 138 -6.17 2.28 22.85
CA ALA A 138 -6.46 3.47 22.05
C ALA A 138 -7.32 3.17 20.79
N ILE A 139 -7.66 1.88 20.53
CA ILE A 139 -8.43 1.48 19.33
C ILE A 139 -9.75 0.75 19.71
N PRO A 140 -10.64 1.32 20.51
CA PRO A 140 -11.91 0.66 20.85
C PRO A 140 -12.79 0.33 19.61
N ASN A 141 -12.65 1.07 18.51
CA ASN A 141 -13.36 0.80 17.25
C ASN A 141 -12.81 -0.41 16.48
N MET A 142 -11.71 -1.02 16.92
CA MET A 142 -11.20 -2.28 16.33
C MET A 142 -12.26 -3.40 16.38
N LYS A 143 -13.23 -3.33 17.28
CA LYS A 143 -14.40 -4.24 17.32
C LYS A 143 -15.21 -4.24 16.03
N ASN A 144 -15.15 -3.15 15.24
CA ASN A 144 -15.85 -3.01 13.98
C ASN A 144 -15.11 -3.68 12.80
N LEU A 145 -13.92 -4.24 13.01
CA LEU A 145 -13.19 -4.99 11.98
C LEU A 145 -14.02 -6.18 11.52
N VAL A 146 -14.17 -6.35 10.20
CA VAL A 146 -14.90 -7.50 9.61
C VAL A 146 -14.24 -8.82 9.99
N ASP A 147 -15.04 -9.86 10.24
CA ASP A 147 -14.57 -11.12 10.85
C ASP A 147 -13.48 -11.81 10.03
N VAL A 148 -13.60 -11.81 8.70
CA VAL A 148 -12.64 -12.46 7.80
C VAL A 148 -11.21 -11.89 7.89
N GLN A 149 -11.06 -10.69 8.44
CA GLN A 149 -9.76 -10.02 8.55
C GLN A 149 -9.19 -10.01 9.99
N LYS A 150 -9.88 -10.61 10.96
CA LYS A 150 -9.46 -10.56 12.37
C LYS A 150 -8.19 -11.38 12.66
N HIS A 151 -7.94 -12.47 11.93
CA HIS A 151 -6.91 -13.45 12.26
C HIS A 151 -5.99 -13.83 11.08
N PRO A 152 -5.30 -12.86 10.43
CA PRO A 152 -4.40 -13.18 9.33
C PRO A 152 -3.18 -13.96 9.82
N ASN A 153 -2.61 -14.79 8.96
CA ASN A 153 -1.49 -15.67 9.30
C ASN A 153 -0.22 -14.90 9.72
N PHE A 154 0.00 -13.70 9.19
CA PHE A 154 1.18 -12.88 9.48
C PHE A 154 1.07 -12.10 10.81
N ASP A 155 -0.16 -11.93 11.36
CA ASP A 155 -0.42 -11.19 12.62
C ASP A 155 -1.74 -11.65 13.25
N ARG A 156 -1.78 -12.88 13.75
CA ARG A 156 -3.00 -13.58 14.19
C ARG A 156 -3.85 -12.82 15.21
N ASN A 157 -3.23 -11.99 16.00
CA ASN A 157 -3.92 -11.23 17.05
C ASN A 157 -4.10 -9.76 16.68
N ARG A 158 -3.69 -9.34 15.49
CA ARG A 158 -3.65 -7.92 15.13
C ARG A 158 -2.86 -7.10 16.15
N ASP A 159 -1.67 -7.59 16.55
CA ASP A 159 -0.82 -6.91 17.52
C ASP A 159 0.01 -5.79 16.86
N TYR A 160 0.27 -5.87 15.53
CA TYR A 160 1.16 -4.98 14.80
C TYR A 160 0.50 -4.26 13.63
N SER A 161 -0.63 -4.76 13.15
CA SER A 161 -1.26 -4.28 11.93
C SER A 161 -2.77 -4.16 12.03
N LEU A 162 -3.33 -3.17 11.33
CA LEU A 162 -4.77 -3.08 11.09
C LEU A 162 -5.04 -2.85 9.61
N PRO A 163 -6.02 -3.54 8.99
CA PRO A 163 -6.42 -3.29 7.62
C PRO A 163 -6.72 -1.82 7.35
N TRP A 164 -6.22 -1.32 6.22
CA TRP A 164 -6.57 -0.02 5.68
C TRP A 164 -7.74 -0.16 4.71
N GLN A 165 -7.50 -0.87 3.61
CA GLN A 165 -8.50 -1.20 2.60
C GLN A 165 -8.18 -2.57 2.00
N SER A 166 -9.17 -3.21 1.37
CA SER A 166 -8.96 -4.36 0.50
C SER A 166 -9.32 -4.01 -0.94
N GLY A 167 -8.76 -4.74 -1.86
CA GLY A 167 -9.05 -4.57 -3.27
C GLY A 167 -8.91 -5.87 -4.05
N MET A 168 -9.30 -5.80 -5.31
CA MET A 168 -9.21 -6.92 -6.23
C MET A 168 -8.30 -6.57 -7.39
N THR A 169 -7.53 -7.53 -7.86
CA THR A 169 -6.75 -7.42 -9.09
C THR A 169 -7.47 -8.13 -10.22
N GLY A 170 -7.60 -7.43 -11.33
CA GLY A 170 -8.25 -7.91 -12.53
C GLY A 170 -7.72 -7.20 -13.78
N ILE A 171 -8.56 -7.06 -14.77
CA ILE A 171 -8.22 -6.44 -16.06
C ILE A 171 -9.07 -5.19 -16.27
N ALA A 172 -8.41 -4.07 -16.59
CA ALA A 172 -9.06 -2.88 -17.11
C ALA A 172 -8.78 -2.74 -18.62
N TYR A 173 -9.76 -2.16 -19.35
CA TYR A 173 -9.62 -1.87 -20.77
C TYR A 173 -10.41 -0.62 -21.16
N ASN A 174 -10.00 0.02 -22.25
CA ASN A 174 -10.65 1.19 -22.83
C ASN A 174 -11.52 0.75 -24.00
N ASP A 175 -12.85 0.86 -23.88
CA ASP A 175 -13.84 0.41 -24.89
C ASP A 175 -13.83 1.22 -26.18
N THR A 176 -13.17 2.38 -26.18
CA THR A 176 -12.99 3.17 -27.42
C THR A 176 -11.80 2.67 -28.26
N LEU A 177 -10.93 1.82 -27.68
CA LEU A 177 -9.67 1.37 -28.30
C LEU A 177 -9.63 -0.13 -28.59
N THR A 178 -10.49 -0.91 -27.91
CA THR A 178 -10.56 -2.36 -28.07
C THR A 178 -11.95 -2.92 -27.74
N ASP A 179 -12.23 -4.13 -28.21
CA ASP A 179 -13.30 -4.97 -27.70
C ASP A 179 -13.04 -5.31 -26.21
N PRO A 180 -14.04 -5.75 -25.45
CA PRO A 180 -13.85 -6.18 -24.08
C PRO A 180 -12.72 -7.19 -23.91
N VAL A 181 -11.82 -6.95 -22.95
CA VAL A 181 -10.72 -7.85 -22.55
C VAL A 181 -11.12 -8.55 -21.26
N LEU A 182 -11.62 -9.79 -21.37
CA LEU A 182 -12.29 -10.51 -20.28
C LEU A 182 -11.47 -11.67 -19.73
N SER A 183 -10.29 -11.95 -20.30
CA SER A 183 -9.45 -13.07 -19.90
C SER A 183 -7.96 -12.70 -19.95
N VAL A 184 -7.17 -13.47 -19.20
CA VAL A 184 -5.71 -13.37 -19.21
C VAL A 184 -5.14 -13.76 -20.58
N ASP A 185 -5.76 -14.73 -21.26
CA ASP A 185 -5.39 -15.15 -22.62
C ASP A 185 -5.51 -13.97 -23.60
N GLU A 186 -6.65 -13.27 -23.57
CA GLU A 186 -6.84 -12.09 -24.42
C GLU A 186 -5.82 -11.01 -24.10
N LEU A 187 -5.55 -10.74 -22.83
CA LEU A 187 -4.58 -9.72 -22.43
C LEU A 187 -3.17 -10.05 -22.89
N LEU A 188 -2.69 -11.27 -22.60
CA LEU A 188 -1.28 -11.64 -22.81
C LEU A 188 -0.96 -12.19 -24.21
N GLU A 189 -1.97 -12.60 -24.99
CA GLU A 189 -1.72 -13.33 -26.24
C GLU A 189 -2.40 -12.69 -27.47
N SER A 190 -3.33 -11.75 -27.30
CA SER A 190 -3.99 -11.10 -28.44
C SER A 190 -3.03 -10.22 -29.22
N PRO A 191 -2.80 -10.47 -30.54
CA PRO A 191 -1.94 -9.63 -31.37
C PRO A 191 -2.42 -8.17 -31.48
N LYS A 192 -3.74 -7.94 -31.33
CA LYS A 192 -4.34 -6.59 -31.36
C LYS A 192 -3.86 -5.72 -30.19
N LEU A 193 -3.47 -6.33 -29.07
CA LEU A 193 -3.04 -5.67 -27.85
C LEU A 193 -1.52 -5.52 -27.71
N LYS A 194 -0.75 -6.01 -28.70
CA LYS A 194 0.72 -6.05 -28.64
C LYS A 194 1.31 -4.65 -28.44
N GLY A 195 2.14 -4.51 -27.36
CA GLY A 195 2.81 -3.26 -27.00
C GLY A 195 1.89 -2.17 -26.44
N LYS A 196 0.64 -2.52 -26.14
CA LYS A 196 -0.39 -1.57 -25.67
C LYS A 196 -0.97 -1.94 -24.32
N ILE A 197 -0.36 -2.89 -23.62
CA ILE A 197 -0.81 -3.34 -22.28
C ILE A 197 0.29 -3.21 -21.25
N THR A 198 -0.11 -3.19 -19.99
CA THR A 198 0.78 -3.31 -18.83
C THR A 198 0.43 -4.52 -17.97
N CYS A 199 1.45 -5.06 -17.31
CA CYS A 199 1.32 -6.03 -16.24
C CYS A 199 1.73 -5.36 -14.92
N LEU A 200 1.13 -5.76 -13.80
CA LEU A 200 1.55 -5.26 -12.50
C LEU A 200 2.94 -5.81 -12.13
N ASN A 201 3.74 -4.98 -11.47
CA ASN A 201 5.05 -5.36 -10.94
C ASN A 201 4.95 -6.17 -9.62
N SER A 202 3.76 -6.25 -9.03
CA SER A 202 3.45 -7.13 -7.90
C SER A 202 3.41 -8.59 -8.32
N MET A 203 4.33 -9.41 -7.75
CA MET A 203 4.41 -10.84 -8.04
C MET A 203 3.12 -11.56 -7.65
N GLY A 204 2.59 -11.27 -6.47
CA GLY A 204 1.37 -11.90 -5.97
C GLY A 204 0.16 -11.62 -6.86
N ASP A 205 -0.02 -10.38 -7.31
CA ASP A 205 -1.12 -10.00 -8.20
C ASP A 205 -1.02 -10.68 -9.56
N ALA A 206 0.12 -10.49 -10.23
CA ALA A 206 0.31 -10.97 -11.59
C ALA A 206 0.26 -12.50 -11.69
N LEU A 207 0.94 -13.20 -10.76
CA LEU A 207 0.94 -14.67 -10.76
C LEU A 207 -0.42 -15.25 -10.38
N THR A 208 -1.18 -14.64 -9.44
CA THR A 208 -2.51 -15.16 -9.08
C THR A 208 -3.41 -15.28 -10.30
N ILE A 209 -3.60 -14.21 -11.06
CA ILE A 209 -4.54 -14.25 -12.19
C ILE A 209 -4.05 -15.11 -13.35
N VAL A 210 -2.72 -15.21 -13.57
CA VAL A 210 -2.17 -16.08 -14.60
C VAL A 210 -2.22 -17.54 -14.20
N MET A 211 -2.00 -17.89 -12.92
CA MET A 211 -2.16 -19.26 -12.40
C MET A 211 -3.60 -19.73 -12.51
N LEU A 212 -4.57 -18.89 -12.14
CA LEU A 212 -6.00 -19.20 -12.30
C LEU A 212 -6.34 -19.47 -13.78
N SER A 213 -5.83 -18.67 -14.70
CA SER A 213 -6.00 -18.89 -16.14
C SER A 213 -5.34 -20.18 -16.64
N ASN A 214 -4.29 -20.67 -15.97
CA ASN A 214 -3.68 -21.97 -16.26
C ASN A 214 -4.45 -23.15 -15.61
N GLY A 215 -5.45 -22.88 -14.74
CA GLY A 215 -6.13 -23.89 -13.93
C GLY A 215 -5.34 -24.32 -12.69
N ASP A 216 -4.35 -23.53 -12.28
CA ASP A 216 -3.54 -23.77 -11.07
C ASP A 216 -4.15 -23.07 -9.85
N ASP A 217 -3.89 -23.61 -8.65
CA ASP A 217 -4.31 -23.03 -7.38
C ASP A 217 -3.26 -22.01 -6.86
N PRO A 218 -3.53 -20.71 -6.85
CA PRO A 218 -2.60 -19.69 -6.36
C PRO A 218 -2.39 -19.73 -4.84
N THR A 219 -3.24 -20.43 -4.08
CA THR A 219 -3.09 -20.57 -2.62
C THR A 219 -2.14 -21.69 -2.22
N ASN A 220 -1.75 -22.54 -3.18
CA ASN A 220 -0.82 -23.66 -2.98
C ASN A 220 0.19 -23.75 -4.13
N VAL A 221 1.12 -22.81 -4.16
CA VAL A 221 2.09 -22.65 -5.25
C VAL A 221 3.16 -23.73 -5.20
N THR A 222 3.36 -24.42 -6.32
CA THR A 222 4.45 -25.37 -6.56
C THR A 222 5.46 -24.81 -7.56
N ASP A 223 6.66 -25.39 -7.63
CA ASP A 223 7.64 -25.02 -8.67
C ASP A 223 7.06 -25.18 -10.09
N LYS A 224 6.20 -26.18 -10.31
CA LYS A 224 5.55 -26.42 -11.60
C LYS A 224 4.58 -25.27 -11.94
N SER A 225 3.64 -24.95 -11.05
CA SER A 225 2.64 -23.91 -11.28
C SER A 225 3.26 -22.52 -11.34
N PHE A 226 4.25 -22.23 -10.46
CA PHE A 226 5.02 -20.98 -10.54
C PHE A 226 5.69 -20.83 -11.90
N ASN A 227 6.47 -21.82 -12.34
CA ASN A 227 7.20 -21.74 -13.60
C ASN A 227 6.26 -21.64 -14.82
N ALA A 228 5.10 -22.31 -14.80
CA ALA A 228 4.11 -22.20 -15.86
C ALA A 228 3.58 -20.76 -15.99
N ALA A 229 3.14 -20.14 -14.89
CA ALA A 229 2.64 -18.77 -14.89
C ALA A 229 3.73 -17.74 -15.19
N PHE A 230 4.91 -17.88 -14.56
CA PHE A 230 6.07 -17.02 -14.78
C PHE A 230 6.52 -17.01 -16.24
N ASN A 231 6.69 -18.20 -16.84
CA ASN A 231 7.14 -18.33 -18.23
C ASN A 231 6.13 -17.72 -19.22
N ARG A 232 4.83 -17.77 -18.89
CA ARG A 232 3.79 -17.16 -19.70
C ARG A 232 3.89 -15.63 -19.69
N ILE A 233 4.08 -15.01 -18.50
CA ILE A 233 4.33 -13.58 -18.38
C ILE A 233 5.64 -13.20 -19.05
N LYS A 234 6.71 -13.97 -18.83
CA LYS A 234 8.01 -13.76 -19.45
C LYS A 234 7.92 -13.79 -20.98
N LYS A 235 7.23 -14.78 -21.56
CA LYS A 235 7.01 -14.85 -23.02
C LYS A 235 6.29 -13.60 -23.54
N ALA A 236 5.28 -13.10 -22.83
CA ALA A 236 4.58 -11.89 -23.20
C ALA A 236 5.48 -10.64 -23.10
N ALA A 237 6.37 -10.57 -22.11
CA ALA A 237 7.37 -9.51 -22.00
C ALA A 237 8.41 -9.59 -23.15
N ASP A 238 9.04 -10.76 -23.34
CA ASP A 238 10.07 -10.99 -24.36
C ASP A 238 9.56 -10.73 -25.81
N SER A 239 8.26 -10.97 -26.04
CA SER A 239 7.63 -10.73 -27.35
C SER A 239 7.15 -9.27 -27.55
N ASN A 240 7.39 -8.39 -26.57
CA ASN A 240 6.84 -7.03 -26.50
C ASN A 240 5.30 -6.99 -26.53
N GLN A 241 4.61 -8.02 -26.07
CA GLN A 241 3.18 -7.99 -25.80
C GLN A 241 2.90 -7.03 -24.64
N ILE A 242 3.64 -7.20 -23.53
CA ILE A 242 3.65 -6.29 -22.39
C ILE A 242 4.57 -5.10 -22.73
N ARG A 243 4.03 -3.89 -22.68
CA ARG A 243 4.79 -2.65 -22.88
C ARG A 243 5.73 -2.36 -21.72
N GLN A 244 5.22 -2.53 -20.48
CA GLN A 244 5.98 -2.32 -19.25
C GLN A 244 5.28 -2.95 -18.05
N PHE A 245 6.05 -3.14 -16.97
CA PHE A 245 5.51 -3.47 -15.65
C PHE A 245 5.26 -2.17 -14.87
N THR A 246 4.16 -2.11 -14.12
CA THR A 246 3.68 -0.89 -13.44
C THR A 246 3.24 -1.15 -12.01
N GLY A 247 3.31 -0.11 -11.16
CA GLY A 247 2.50 0.04 -9.95
C GLY A 247 1.22 0.82 -10.30
N ASN A 248 0.83 1.83 -9.49
CA ASN A 248 -0.33 2.69 -9.77
C ASN A 248 -0.19 3.56 -11.05
N ASP A 249 1.00 3.70 -11.58
CA ASP A 249 1.31 4.55 -12.74
C ASP A 249 0.63 4.09 -14.05
N TYR A 250 0.06 2.87 -14.12
CA TYR A 250 -0.78 2.48 -15.26
C TYR A 250 -2.06 3.32 -15.39
N ALA A 251 -2.65 3.75 -14.27
CA ALA A 251 -3.97 4.37 -14.26
C ALA A 251 -4.04 5.68 -15.07
N PRO A 252 -3.15 6.68 -14.89
CA PRO A 252 -3.14 7.87 -15.72
C PRO A 252 -2.80 7.59 -17.20
N ILE A 253 -2.00 6.56 -17.48
CA ILE A 253 -1.63 6.19 -18.85
C ILE A 253 -2.84 5.59 -19.57
N LEU A 254 -3.59 4.70 -18.90
CA LEU A 254 -4.83 4.12 -19.42
C LEU A 254 -5.91 5.19 -19.62
N ALA A 255 -6.04 6.12 -18.66
CA ALA A 255 -7.02 7.21 -18.74
C ALA A 255 -6.81 8.14 -19.94
N ARG A 256 -5.55 8.35 -20.37
CA ARG A 256 -5.22 9.14 -21.56
C ARG A 256 -5.36 8.38 -22.88
N GLY A 257 -5.56 7.05 -22.83
CA GLY A 257 -5.62 6.20 -24.02
C GLY A 257 -4.25 5.79 -24.58
N ASP A 258 -3.16 6.02 -23.84
CA ASP A 258 -1.80 5.57 -24.21
C ASP A 258 -1.61 4.05 -23.97
N LEU A 259 -2.51 3.45 -23.18
CA LEU A 259 -2.70 2.01 -23.02
C LEU A 259 -4.11 1.62 -23.45
N VAL A 260 -4.24 0.41 -23.96
CA VAL A 260 -5.52 -0.16 -24.39
C VAL A 260 -6.13 -1.02 -23.28
N ALA A 261 -5.31 -1.78 -22.56
CA ALA A 261 -5.70 -2.58 -21.41
C ALA A 261 -4.56 -2.71 -20.40
N ALA A 262 -4.87 -3.12 -19.18
CA ALA A 262 -3.91 -3.28 -18.10
C ALA A 262 -4.35 -4.35 -17.10
N MET A 263 -3.42 -5.11 -16.52
CA MET A 263 -3.63 -5.65 -15.18
C MET A 263 -3.75 -4.46 -14.23
N SER A 264 -4.77 -4.47 -13.36
CA SER A 264 -5.12 -3.27 -12.61
C SER A 264 -5.87 -3.58 -11.32
N TRP A 265 -5.86 -2.62 -10.41
CA TRP A 265 -6.62 -2.68 -9.17
C TRP A 265 -8.00 -2.04 -9.31
N SER A 266 -9.00 -2.68 -8.69
CA SER A 266 -10.41 -2.32 -8.84
C SER A 266 -10.73 -0.87 -8.43
N GLY A 267 -10.16 -0.39 -7.32
CA GLY A 267 -10.42 0.94 -6.80
C GLY A 267 -9.83 2.06 -7.65
N ASP A 268 -8.63 1.87 -8.22
CA ASP A 268 -8.04 2.85 -9.13
C ASP A 268 -8.96 3.15 -10.30
N ILE A 269 -9.53 2.10 -10.89
CA ILE A 269 -10.44 2.25 -12.03
C ILE A 269 -11.76 2.89 -11.61
N ALA A 270 -12.29 2.52 -10.44
CA ALA A 270 -13.47 3.17 -9.89
C ALA A 270 -13.24 4.68 -9.68
N GLN A 271 -12.05 5.08 -9.19
CA GLN A 271 -11.68 6.49 -8.96
C GLN A 271 -11.49 7.29 -10.26
N LEU A 272 -11.05 6.67 -11.34
CA LEU A 272 -10.88 7.37 -12.62
C LEU A 272 -12.20 8.01 -13.07
N GLY A 273 -13.34 7.39 -12.77
CA GLY A 273 -14.66 7.90 -13.13
C GLY A 273 -14.82 8.07 -14.65
N ASN A 274 -13.97 7.43 -15.46
CA ASN A 274 -14.03 7.50 -16.91
C ASN A 274 -14.95 6.39 -17.43
N LYS A 275 -16.07 6.78 -18.03
CA LYS A 275 -17.09 5.86 -18.54
C LYS A 275 -16.60 4.89 -19.61
N HIS A 276 -15.46 5.18 -20.23
CA HIS A 276 -14.85 4.35 -21.27
C HIS A 276 -13.79 3.39 -20.75
N ILE A 277 -13.45 3.47 -19.47
CA ILE A 277 -12.55 2.53 -18.82
C ILE A 277 -13.38 1.55 -18.00
N HIS A 278 -13.35 0.30 -18.41
CA HIS A 278 -14.06 -0.80 -17.73
C HIS A 278 -13.09 -1.65 -16.95
N TRP A 279 -13.58 -2.27 -15.89
CA TRP A 279 -12.84 -3.23 -15.09
C TRP A 279 -13.65 -4.51 -14.89
N ASN A 280 -12.97 -5.64 -14.93
CA ASN A 280 -13.59 -6.94 -14.66
C ASN A 280 -12.63 -7.87 -13.92
N VAL A 281 -13.21 -8.79 -13.12
CA VAL A 281 -12.50 -10.01 -12.71
C VAL A 281 -12.38 -10.87 -13.97
N PRO A 282 -11.18 -11.33 -14.35
CA PRO A 282 -11.04 -12.27 -15.48
C PRO A 282 -11.94 -13.49 -15.33
N LYS A 283 -12.35 -14.12 -16.46
CA LYS A 283 -13.26 -15.27 -16.46
C LYS A 283 -12.82 -16.43 -15.55
N ASP A 284 -11.51 -16.58 -15.39
CA ASP A 284 -10.87 -17.65 -14.64
C ASP A 284 -10.62 -17.27 -13.16
N GLY A 285 -10.85 -16.01 -12.79
CA GLY A 285 -10.70 -15.49 -11.44
C GLY A 285 -9.72 -14.32 -11.32
N GLY A 286 -9.77 -13.65 -10.17
CA GLY A 286 -8.92 -12.50 -9.84
C GLY A 286 -8.10 -12.69 -8.57
N ALA A 287 -7.25 -11.72 -8.21
CA ALA A 287 -6.61 -11.69 -6.91
C ALA A 287 -7.39 -10.83 -5.91
N LEU A 288 -7.36 -11.26 -4.64
CA LEU A 288 -7.83 -10.48 -3.49
C LEU A 288 -6.63 -10.14 -2.62
N TRP A 289 -6.58 -8.93 -2.11
CA TRP A 289 -5.51 -8.46 -1.22
C TRP A 289 -6.03 -7.45 -0.21
N THR A 290 -5.24 -7.22 0.84
CA THR A 290 -5.55 -6.22 1.87
C THR A 290 -4.30 -5.42 2.19
N ASP A 291 -4.44 -4.10 2.13
CA ASP A 291 -3.45 -3.17 2.64
C ASP A 291 -3.62 -2.99 4.14
N ASN A 292 -2.51 -2.93 4.84
CA ASN A 292 -2.50 -2.88 6.29
C ASN A 292 -1.65 -1.70 6.79
N MET A 293 -2.22 -0.93 7.70
CA MET A 293 -1.49 0.07 8.47
C MET A 293 -0.57 -0.61 9.47
N LEU A 294 0.67 -0.12 9.55
CA LEU A 294 1.71 -0.49 10.51
C LEU A 294 2.29 0.76 11.14
N ILE A 295 2.76 0.64 12.37
CA ILE A 295 3.58 1.67 13.02
C ILE A 295 5.04 1.20 12.91
N PRO A 296 5.88 1.82 12.07
CA PRO A 296 7.27 1.43 11.98
C PRO A 296 8.02 1.75 13.28
N LYS A 297 9.10 1.01 13.55
CA LYS A 297 9.91 1.17 14.77
C LYS A 297 10.32 2.63 14.98
N GLY A 298 10.02 3.15 16.19
CA GLY A 298 10.26 4.55 16.56
C GLY A 298 9.15 5.53 16.15
N GLY A 299 8.02 5.07 15.61
CA GLY A 299 6.81 5.87 15.40
C GLY A 299 6.04 6.13 16.72
N ASP A 300 5.20 7.15 16.73
CA ASP A 300 4.34 7.46 17.90
C ASP A 300 3.17 6.49 17.99
N VAL A 301 3.31 5.49 18.89
CA VAL A 301 2.36 4.39 19.02
C VAL A 301 0.96 4.86 19.41
N TYR A 302 0.87 5.80 20.37
CA TYR A 302 -0.43 6.22 20.89
C TYR A 302 -1.20 7.04 19.86
N THR A 303 -0.56 8.05 19.25
CA THR A 303 -1.22 8.92 18.25
C THR A 303 -1.59 8.15 16.99
N ALA A 304 -0.72 7.25 16.52
CA ALA A 304 -1.01 6.39 15.38
C ALA A 304 -2.17 5.43 15.66
N SER A 305 -2.17 4.75 16.81
CA SER A 305 -3.28 3.88 17.24
C SER A 305 -4.59 4.66 17.37
N PHE A 306 -4.53 5.87 17.91
CA PHE A 306 -5.70 6.74 18.04
C PHE A 306 -6.25 7.19 16.67
N TYR A 307 -5.38 7.45 15.69
CA TYR A 307 -5.81 7.71 14.30
C TYR A 307 -6.46 6.46 13.68
N MET A 308 -5.89 5.27 13.90
CA MET A 308 -6.49 4.01 13.46
C MET A 308 -7.89 3.83 14.06
N ASN A 309 -8.08 4.19 15.35
CA ASN A 309 -9.41 4.19 15.96
C ASN A 309 -10.39 5.14 15.27
N TYR A 310 -9.93 6.33 14.88
CA TYR A 310 -10.76 7.32 14.20
C TYR A 310 -11.27 6.79 12.85
N VAL A 311 -10.40 6.21 12.01
CA VAL A 311 -10.79 5.68 10.70
C VAL A 311 -11.64 4.41 10.81
N TYR A 312 -11.61 3.72 11.96
CA TYR A 312 -12.45 2.55 12.25
C TYR A 312 -13.84 2.90 12.79
N ASP A 313 -14.20 4.18 12.86
CA ASP A 313 -15.60 4.61 13.02
C ASP A 313 -16.34 4.36 11.70
N PRO A 314 -17.46 3.59 11.67
CA PRO A 314 -18.19 3.28 10.44
C PRO A 314 -18.64 4.52 9.65
N LYS A 315 -18.91 5.64 10.37
CA LYS A 315 -19.28 6.90 9.72
C LYS A 315 -18.10 7.52 8.97
N VAL A 316 -16.91 7.52 9.58
CA VAL A 316 -15.68 8.03 8.96
C VAL A 316 -15.31 7.16 7.77
N GLN A 317 -15.31 5.84 7.97
CA GLN A 317 -15.00 4.89 6.90
C GLN A 317 -15.99 5.02 5.73
N GLY A 318 -17.29 5.16 6.01
CA GLY A 318 -18.30 5.33 4.95
C GLY A 318 -18.11 6.62 4.15
N LEU A 319 -17.65 7.73 4.78
CA LEU A 319 -17.28 8.95 4.08
C LEU A 319 -16.03 8.73 3.23
N MET A 320 -15.01 8.10 3.78
CA MET A 320 -13.76 7.81 3.06
C MET A 320 -14.02 6.97 1.83
N GLU A 321 -14.87 5.94 1.93
CA GLU A 321 -15.18 5.07 0.79
C GLU A 321 -16.03 5.77 -0.29
N ALA A 322 -17.10 6.43 0.12
CA ALA A 322 -18.08 6.97 -0.82
C ALA A 322 -17.75 8.38 -1.30
N GLY A 323 -16.97 9.12 -0.52
CA GLY A 323 -16.93 10.56 -0.68
C GLY A 323 -18.27 11.23 -0.29
N ASP A 324 -18.47 12.42 -0.76
CA ASP A 324 -19.73 13.17 -0.63
C ASP A 324 -19.85 14.14 -1.81
N PRO A 325 -20.59 13.79 -2.86
CA PRO A 325 -20.72 14.63 -4.05
C PRO A 325 -21.27 16.04 -3.74
N LYS A 326 -22.11 16.19 -2.70
CA LYS A 326 -22.64 17.48 -2.28
C LYS A 326 -21.57 18.43 -1.73
N ARG A 327 -20.46 17.88 -1.25
CA ARG A 327 -19.29 18.63 -0.74
C ARG A 327 -18.09 18.60 -1.69
N ASP A 328 -18.25 18.09 -2.91
CA ASP A 328 -17.18 17.86 -3.90
C ASP A 328 -16.08 16.88 -3.36
N ILE A 329 -16.45 15.88 -2.58
CA ILE A 329 -15.53 14.88 -2.04
C ILE A 329 -15.62 13.61 -2.88
N THR A 330 -14.50 13.18 -3.42
CA THR A 330 -14.31 11.88 -4.08
C THR A 330 -13.85 10.86 -3.04
N GLY A 331 -14.43 9.66 -3.02
CA GLY A 331 -14.04 8.59 -2.11
C GLY A 331 -12.80 7.83 -2.56
N ILE A 332 -12.35 6.89 -1.72
CA ILE A 332 -11.24 5.97 -2.00
C ILE A 332 -11.68 4.87 -2.97
N TYR A 333 -12.94 4.44 -2.89
CA TYR A 333 -13.57 3.43 -3.75
C TYR A 333 -12.93 2.04 -3.70
N TYR A 334 -12.45 1.64 -2.53
CA TYR A 334 -11.96 0.31 -2.24
C TYR A 334 -12.87 -0.45 -1.28
N ILE A 335 -12.55 -1.68 -0.92
CA ILE A 335 -13.36 -2.51 -0.02
C ILE A 335 -13.03 -2.17 1.44
N PRO A 336 -13.97 -1.59 2.21
CA PRO A 336 -13.71 -1.18 3.59
C PRO A 336 -13.54 -2.37 4.54
N PRO A 337 -12.60 -2.30 5.49
CA PRO A 337 -12.42 -3.33 6.51
C PRO A 337 -13.42 -3.18 7.68
N VAL A 338 -14.27 -2.16 7.68
CA VAL A 338 -15.11 -1.75 8.82
C VAL A 338 -16.56 -2.11 8.58
N ALA A 339 -17.10 -2.98 9.45
CA ALA A 339 -18.51 -3.34 9.44
C ALA A 339 -19.40 -2.09 9.65
N GLY A 340 -20.48 -2.00 8.89
CA GLY A 340 -21.40 -0.85 8.93
C GLY A 340 -20.97 0.36 8.07
N ALA A 341 -19.77 0.35 7.48
CA ALA A 341 -19.32 1.42 6.57
C ALA A 341 -20.27 1.59 5.37
N GLY A 342 -20.79 0.48 4.82
CA GLY A 342 -21.72 0.50 3.69
C GLY A 342 -23.02 1.25 3.97
N ASP A 343 -23.56 1.17 5.20
CA ASP A 343 -24.77 1.91 5.59
C ASP A 343 -24.52 3.43 5.63
N TRP A 344 -23.32 3.84 5.99
CA TRP A 344 -22.92 5.25 5.96
C TRP A 344 -22.56 5.70 4.54
N ALA A 345 -21.86 4.87 3.77
CA ALA A 345 -21.59 5.13 2.35
C ALA A 345 -22.89 5.41 1.59
N LYS A 346 -23.93 4.60 1.82
CA LYS A 346 -25.26 4.80 1.22
C LYS A 346 -25.90 6.16 1.57
N LYS A 347 -25.59 6.71 2.76
CA LYS A 347 -26.10 8.04 3.17
C LYS A 347 -25.35 9.18 2.47
N TYR A 348 -24.06 8.99 2.18
CA TYR A 348 -23.24 9.96 1.49
C TYR A 348 -23.44 9.93 -0.02
N ASP A 349 -23.28 8.74 -0.62
CA ASP A 349 -23.52 8.47 -2.03
C ASP A 349 -24.18 7.10 -2.24
N PRO A 350 -25.51 7.07 -2.51
CA PRO A 350 -26.21 5.82 -2.77
C PRO A 350 -25.71 5.03 -3.98
N SER A 351 -25.04 5.67 -4.95
CA SER A 351 -24.51 4.99 -6.14
C SER A 351 -23.30 4.15 -5.79
N VAL A 352 -22.43 4.66 -4.92
CA VAL A 352 -21.23 3.95 -4.43
C VAL A 352 -21.61 2.71 -3.62
N ALA A 353 -22.65 2.79 -2.79
CA ALA A 353 -23.13 1.64 -2.00
C ALA A 353 -23.62 0.46 -2.86
N LYS A 354 -23.89 0.69 -4.15
CA LYS A 354 -24.28 -0.34 -5.12
C LYS A 354 -23.12 -0.78 -6.02
N ASN A 355 -21.97 -0.15 -5.90
CA ASN A 355 -20.80 -0.47 -6.74
C ASN A 355 -20.16 -1.77 -6.23
N PRO A 356 -20.16 -2.87 -7.03
CA PRO A 356 -19.59 -4.14 -6.59
C PRO A 356 -18.05 -4.14 -6.48
N LEU A 357 -17.38 -3.12 -6.99
CA LEU A 357 -15.93 -2.96 -6.80
C LEU A 357 -15.59 -2.50 -5.39
N ILE A 358 -16.54 -1.87 -4.69
CA ILE A 358 -16.39 -1.33 -3.34
C ILE A 358 -17.12 -2.22 -2.32
N PHE A 359 -18.32 -2.69 -2.67
CA PHE A 359 -19.14 -3.59 -1.87
C PHE A 359 -19.41 -4.86 -2.69
N PRO A 360 -18.43 -5.77 -2.80
CA PRO A 360 -18.49 -6.91 -3.67
C PRO A 360 -19.59 -7.87 -3.27
N THR A 361 -20.25 -8.45 -4.27
CA THR A 361 -21.21 -9.54 -4.06
C THR A 361 -20.48 -10.81 -3.63
N LYS A 362 -21.21 -11.74 -2.97
CA LYS A 362 -20.66 -13.05 -2.63
C LYS A 362 -20.08 -13.75 -3.87
N LYS A 363 -20.78 -13.72 -5.01
CA LYS A 363 -20.32 -14.31 -6.28
C LYS A 363 -18.96 -13.73 -6.70
N MET A 364 -18.74 -12.43 -6.55
CA MET A 364 -17.48 -11.78 -6.90
C MET A 364 -16.37 -12.17 -5.91
N LEU A 365 -16.67 -12.22 -4.61
CA LEU A 365 -15.70 -12.68 -3.60
C LEU A 365 -15.34 -14.16 -3.79
N ASP A 366 -16.25 -15.01 -4.23
CA ASP A 366 -15.99 -16.42 -4.53
C ASP A 366 -15.11 -16.61 -5.78
N SER A 367 -14.95 -15.57 -6.62
CA SER A 367 -14.12 -15.59 -7.84
C SER A 367 -12.75 -14.95 -7.67
N VAL A 368 -12.38 -14.50 -6.47
CA VAL A 368 -11.07 -13.89 -6.20
C VAL A 368 -10.32 -14.66 -5.13
N HIS A 369 -9.00 -14.76 -5.26
CA HIS A 369 -8.18 -15.66 -4.47
C HIS A 369 -6.98 -14.92 -3.86
N LEU A 370 -6.55 -15.37 -2.69
CA LEU A 370 -5.30 -14.94 -2.07
C LEU A 370 -4.12 -15.64 -2.75
N PHE A 371 -2.94 -15.06 -2.67
CA PHE A 371 -1.71 -15.71 -3.11
C PHE A 371 -1.01 -16.43 -1.96
N ASP A 372 -0.30 -17.53 -2.26
CA ASP A 372 0.43 -18.33 -1.26
C ASP A 372 1.53 -17.53 -0.57
N SER A 373 1.36 -17.30 0.72
CA SER A 373 2.32 -16.56 1.55
C SER A 373 3.70 -17.22 1.66
N LYS A 374 3.82 -18.56 1.42
CA LYS A 374 5.11 -19.25 1.36
C LYS A 374 5.83 -18.93 0.06
N ALA A 375 5.10 -18.86 -1.05
CA ALA A 375 5.64 -18.47 -2.35
C ALA A 375 6.16 -17.03 -2.33
N LEU A 376 5.48 -16.11 -1.65
CA LEU A 376 5.94 -14.73 -1.43
C LEU A 376 7.30 -14.63 -0.71
N ASN A 377 7.70 -15.68 0.01
CA ASN A 377 8.98 -15.74 0.74
C ASN A 377 10.01 -16.65 0.08
N ASN A 378 9.71 -17.24 -1.08
CA ASN A 378 10.63 -18.09 -1.81
C ASN A 378 11.67 -17.26 -2.57
N GLN A 379 12.93 -17.29 -2.11
CA GLN A 379 13.99 -16.44 -2.67
C GLN A 379 14.26 -16.72 -4.16
N LYS A 380 14.11 -17.97 -4.64
CA LYS A 380 14.22 -18.34 -6.05
C LYS A 380 13.17 -17.60 -6.89
N TYR A 381 11.90 -17.62 -6.46
CA TYR A 381 10.79 -16.96 -7.16
C TYR A 381 10.96 -15.44 -7.18
N LEU A 382 11.32 -14.87 -6.04
CA LEU A 382 11.59 -13.44 -5.92
C LEU A 382 12.71 -12.97 -6.85
N THR A 383 13.82 -13.72 -6.91
CA THR A 383 14.94 -13.37 -7.80
C THR A 383 14.53 -13.45 -9.27
N GLN A 384 13.78 -14.50 -9.66
CA GLN A 384 13.27 -14.62 -11.03
C GLN A 384 12.33 -13.48 -11.38
N TRP A 385 11.40 -13.14 -10.49
CA TRP A 385 10.45 -12.05 -10.67
C TRP A 385 11.14 -10.70 -10.80
N GLN A 386 12.07 -10.37 -9.87
CA GLN A 386 12.83 -9.12 -9.91
C GLN A 386 13.63 -8.97 -11.22
N ASN A 387 14.28 -10.03 -11.67
CA ASN A 387 14.99 -10.01 -12.94
C ASN A 387 14.07 -9.75 -14.13
N LEU A 388 12.84 -10.27 -14.11
CA LEU A 388 11.86 -10.07 -15.17
C LEU A 388 11.37 -8.62 -15.24
N ILE A 389 11.02 -8.03 -14.09
CA ILE A 389 10.43 -6.66 -14.04
C ILE A 389 11.48 -5.55 -14.15
N SER A 390 12.78 -5.86 -14.01
CA SER A 390 13.89 -4.92 -14.08
C SER A 390 14.56 -4.85 -15.46
N GLY A 391 14.32 -5.83 -16.30
CA GLY A 391 14.86 -5.94 -17.66
C GLY A 391 13.91 -5.43 -18.68
#